data_34ab9f9baa2f6e7b90b8d9f5d9901745
#
_entry.id   34ab9f9baa2f6e7b90b8d9f5d9901745
#
_cell.length_a   1.000
_cell.length_b   1.000
_cell.length_c   1.000
_cell.angle_alpha   90.00
_cell.angle_beta   90.00
_cell.angle_gamma   90.00
#
_symmetry.space_group_name_H-M   'P 1'
#
loop_
_entity.id
_entity.type
_entity.pdbx_description
1 polymer ?
#
loop_
_entity_poly.entity_id
_entity_poly.type
_entity_poly.pdbx_seq_one_letter_code
_entity_poly.pdbx_strand_id
1 'polypeptide(L)'
;MRPHDPRLAARQLVFLCRCEAREPVSNLGLVSSKSERRAARSVVADYHDAQLGDLVNCVGDAIDRYRAGELDAFEVDRVLFQYSRAAKELWKFCNYLQVEIAAAMIREEPPNNWWERGEPRER
;
A
#
# COMPACT_ATOMS: atom_id res chain seq x y z
N MET A 1 -2.23 -16.24 -13.38
CA MET A 1 -1.59 -15.38 -12.94
C MET A 1 -1.54 -14.27 -13.75
N ARG A 2 -1.53 -13.20 -13.41
CA ARG A 2 -1.52 -12.18 -14.06
C ARG A 2 -0.28 -11.77 -14.26
N PRO A 3 0.23 -11.85 -15.16
CA PRO A 3 1.49 -11.64 -15.45
C PRO A 3 1.79 -10.32 -15.08
N HIS A 4 1.59 -9.35 -15.64
CA HIS A 4 1.90 -8.21 -15.12
C HIS A 4 0.94 -7.26 -15.40
N ASP A 5 0.70 -6.39 -14.51
CA ASP A 5 -0.24 -5.39 -14.58
C ASP A 5 0.44 -4.23 -15.22
N PRO A 6 0.07 -3.81 -16.35
CA PRO A 6 0.70 -2.69 -17.00
C PRO A 6 0.60 -1.43 -16.18
N ARG A 7 -0.41 -1.32 -15.36
CA ARG A 7 -0.51 -0.16 -14.52
C ARG A 7 0.55 -0.13 -13.47
N LEU A 8 0.91 -1.28 -12.93
CA LEU A 8 1.94 -1.32 -11.94
C LEU A 8 3.27 -0.98 -12.56
N ALA A 9 3.54 -1.48 -13.73
CA ALA A 9 4.78 -1.18 -14.39
C ALA A 9 4.86 0.29 -14.70
N ALA A 10 3.80 0.87 -15.16
CA ALA A 10 3.80 2.27 -15.47
C ALA A 10 3.99 3.10 -14.21
N ARG A 11 3.38 2.64 -13.12
CA ARG A 11 3.54 3.34 -11.92
C ARG A 11 4.95 3.30 -11.44
N GLN A 12 5.61 2.18 -11.56
CA GLN A 12 6.97 2.07 -11.13
C GLN A 12 7.87 2.94 -11.97
N LEU A 13 7.63 3.00 -13.27
CA LEU A 13 8.43 3.84 -14.11
C LEU A 13 8.26 5.30 -13.73
N VAL A 14 7.07 5.71 -13.46
CA VAL A 14 6.84 7.07 -13.07
C VAL A 14 7.56 7.40 -11.78
N PHE A 15 7.54 6.46 -10.84
CA PHE A 15 8.21 6.68 -9.59
C PHE A 15 9.71 6.85 -9.80
N LEU A 16 10.31 6.02 -10.61
CA LEU A 16 11.73 6.10 -10.87
C LEU A 16 12.08 7.40 -11.57
N CYS A 17 11.29 7.80 -12.51
CA CYS A 17 11.53 9.04 -13.19
C CYS A 17 11.44 10.21 -12.25
N ARG A 18 10.50 10.13 -11.34
CA ARG A 18 10.38 11.18 -10.38
C ARG A 18 11.61 11.25 -9.52
N CYS A 19 12.13 10.14 -9.12
CA CYS A 19 13.29 10.10 -8.31
C CYS A 19 14.48 10.68 -9.04
N GLU A 20 14.60 10.37 -10.29
CA GLU A 20 15.67 10.91 -10.99
C GLU A 20 15.54 12.35 -11.23
N ALA A 21 14.41 12.80 -11.49
CA ALA A 21 14.21 14.16 -11.73
C ALA A 21 14.41 14.99 -10.54
N ARG A 22 14.37 14.45 -9.39
CA ARG A 22 14.43 15.19 -8.33
C ARG A 22 15.70 15.62 -8.00
N GLU A 23 16.04 16.61 -8.05
CA GLU A 23 17.21 17.06 -7.68
C GLU A 23 17.42 17.11 -6.35
N PRO A 24 18.23 16.91 -5.90
CA PRO A 24 18.57 16.79 -4.61
C PRO A 24 18.60 18.02 -4.07
N VAL A 25 18.10 18.71 -4.21
CA VAL A 25 18.12 19.82 -3.74
C VAL A 25 18.44 20.05 -2.56
N SER A 26 18.73 19.70 -2.10
CA SER A 26 19.13 19.96 -1.06
C SER A 26 18.59 20.55 -0.14
N ASN A 27 18.06 20.77 0.05
CA ASN A 27 17.44 21.28 0.82
C ASN A 27 17.83 21.42 1.98
N LEU A 28 18.32 21.57 2.28
CA LEU A 28 18.68 21.76 3.32
C LEU A 28 17.80 21.55 4.18
N GLY A 29 17.00 21.20 3.97
CA GLY A 29 16.29 20.79 4.74
C GLY A 29 15.70 21.01 5.91
N LEU A 30 15.80 21.76 6.52
CA LEU A 30 15.19 21.90 7.64
C LEU A 30 13.74 21.99 7.48
N VAL A 31 13.20 22.58 6.55
CA VAL A 31 11.82 22.78 6.42
C VAL A 31 11.38 22.25 5.13
N SER A 32 10.43 21.39 5.04
CA SER A 32 10.02 20.89 3.80
C SER A 32 9.26 21.92 3.05
N SER A 33 9.51 22.07 1.80
CA SER A 33 8.81 22.99 0.98
C SER A 33 7.45 22.44 0.62
N LYS A 34 6.60 23.29 0.04
CA LYS A 34 5.34 22.85 -0.37
C LYS A 34 5.48 21.81 -1.43
N SER A 35 6.42 21.94 -2.33
CA SER A 35 6.60 20.95 -3.37
C SER A 35 7.14 19.66 -2.82
N GLU A 36 7.96 19.69 -1.79
CA GLU A 36 8.42 18.46 -1.17
C GLU A 36 7.29 17.74 -0.48
N ARG A 37 6.41 18.46 0.17
CA ARG A 37 5.28 17.83 0.81
C ARG A 37 4.31 17.25 -0.21
N ARG A 38 4.15 17.93 -1.34
CA ARG A 38 3.31 17.41 -2.39
C ARG A 38 3.88 16.12 -2.96
N ALA A 39 5.21 16.09 -3.15
CA ALA A 39 5.85 14.88 -3.65
C ALA A 39 5.70 13.75 -2.63
N ALA A 40 5.83 14.06 -1.36
CA ALA A 40 5.67 13.04 -0.32
C ALA A 40 4.25 12.50 -0.32
N ARG A 41 3.26 13.36 -0.47
CA ARG A 41 1.87 12.90 -0.52
C ARG A 41 1.65 11.98 -1.71
N SER A 42 2.28 12.26 -2.82
CA SER A 42 2.14 11.43 -3.99
C SER A 42 2.75 10.05 -3.75
N VAL A 43 3.90 10.00 -3.09
CA VAL A 43 4.55 8.74 -2.78
C VAL A 43 3.64 7.91 -1.88
N VAL A 44 3.08 8.53 -0.86
CA VAL A 44 2.24 7.81 0.09
C VAL A 44 0.95 7.36 -0.60
N ALA A 45 0.36 8.20 -1.44
CA ALA A 45 -0.87 7.83 -2.12
C ALA A 45 -0.66 6.65 -3.06
N ASP A 46 0.44 6.66 -3.79
CA ASP A 46 0.73 5.56 -4.71
C ASP A 46 0.97 4.26 -3.94
N TYR A 47 1.70 4.36 -2.84
CA TYR A 47 1.98 3.21 -2.00
C TYR A 47 0.66 2.66 -1.43
N HIS A 48 -0.18 3.55 -0.91
CA HIS A 48 -1.44 3.14 -0.30
C HIS A 48 -2.31 2.42 -1.33
N ASP A 49 -2.42 2.98 -2.51
CA ASP A 49 -3.23 2.38 -3.55
C ASP A 49 -2.70 1.00 -3.94
N ALA A 50 -1.41 0.87 -4.08
CA ALA A 50 -0.83 -0.41 -4.48
C ALA A 50 -1.01 -1.47 -3.40
N GLN A 51 -0.79 -1.10 -2.15
CA GLN A 51 -0.92 -2.05 -1.05
C GLN A 51 -2.38 -2.43 -0.83
N LEU A 52 -3.27 -1.46 -0.97
CA LEU A 52 -4.68 -1.73 -0.82
C LEU A 52 -5.14 -2.67 -1.95
N GLY A 53 -4.61 -2.47 -3.16
CA GLY A 53 -4.91 -3.37 -4.26
C GLY A 53 -4.53 -4.81 -3.98
N ASP A 54 -3.39 -5.00 -3.30
CA ASP A 54 -2.96 -6.34 -2.94
C ASP A 54 -3.97 -6.96 -1.95
N LEU A 55 -4.46 -6.17 -1.02
CA LEU A 55 -5.45 -6.68 -0.06
C LEU A 55 -6.76 -7.02 -0.78
N VAL A 56 -7.16 -6.20 -1.73
CA VAL A 56 -8.37 -6.46 -2.50
C VAL A 56 -8.20 -7.76 -3.29
N ASN A 57 -7.01 -8.01 -3.80
CA ASN A 57 -6.76 -9.24 -4.54
C ASN A 57 -6.91 -10.47 -3.66
N CYS A 58 -6.58 -10.37 -2.39
CA CYS A 58 -6.77 -11.48 -1.47
C CYS A 58 -8.27 -11.79 -1.33
N VAL A 59 -9.10 -10.75 -1.31
CA VAL A 59 -10.54 -10.95 -1.23
C VAL A 59 -11.04 -11.57 -2.53
N GLY A 60 -10.53 -11.08 -3.67
CA GLY A 60 -10.93 -11.61 -4.96
C GLY A 60 -10.64 -13.10 -5.07
N ASP A 61 -9.46 -13.50 -4.59
CA ASP A 61 -9.08 -14.88 -4.59
C ASP A 61 -10.06 -15.69 -3.76
N ALA A 62 -10.43 -15.21 -2.59
CA ALA A 62 -11.34 -15.94 -1.71
C ALA A 62 -12.71 -16.07 -2.36
N ILE A 63 -13.16 -15.04 -3.06
CA ILE A 63 -14.45 -15.11 -3.74
C ILE A 63 -14.40 -16.11 -4.88
N ASP A 64 -13.31 -16.16 -5.61
CA ASP A 64 -13.15 -17.12 -6.68
C ASP A 64 -13.17 -18.53 -6.13
N ARG A 65 -12.52 -18.76 -5.01
CA ARG A 65 -12.49 -20.07 -4.40
C ARG A 65 -13.87 -20.46 -3.84
N TYR A 66 -14.59 -19.47 -3.37
CA TYR A 66 -15.96 -19.71 -2.91
C TYR A 66 -16.81 -20.17 -4.10
N ARG A 67 -16.69 -19.50 -5.22
CA ARG A 67 -17.47 -19.85 -6.39
C ARG A 67 -17.09 -21.22 -6.94
N ALA A 68 -15.85 -21.62 -6.72
CA ALA A 68 -15.39 -22.93 -7.14
C ALA A 68 -15.74 -24.02 -6.13
N GLY A 69 -16.36 -23.67 -5.03
CA GLY A 69 -16.72 -24.66 -4.03
C GLY A 69 -15.63 -25.03 -3.07
N GLU A 70 -14.52 -24.31 -3.08
CA GLU A 70 -13.40 -24.63 -2.20
C GLU A 70 -13.54 -23.99 -0.84
N LEU A 71 -14.25 -22.89 -0.73
CA LEU A 71 -14.46 -22.24 0.54
C LEU A 71 -15.95 -22.08 0.78
N ASP A 72 -16.35 -22.08 2.03
CA ASP A 72 -17.74 -21.81 2.34
C ASP A 72 -17.90 -20.33 2.66
N ALA A 73 -19.13 -19.90 2.86
CA ALA A 73 -19.40 -18.49 3.09
C ALA A 73 -18.78 -17.98 4.37
N PHE A 74 -18.67 -18.83 5.38
CA PHE A 74 -18.07 -18.41 6.64
C PHE A 74 -16.58 -18.15 6.47
N GLU A 75 -15.94 -18.92 5.60
CA GLU A 75 -14.52 -18.70 5.35
C GLU A 75 -14.30 -17.41 4.59
N VAL A 76 -15.19 -17.09 3.65
CA VAL A 76 -15.09 -15.82 2.94
C VAL A 76 -15.32 -14.68 3.92
N ASP A 77 -16.25 -14.84 4.83
CA ASP A 77 -16.54 -13.83 5.81
C ASP A 77 -15.31 -13.53 6.67
N ARG A 78 -14.57 -14.54 7.05
CA ARG A 78 -13.35 -14.35 7.80
C ARG A 78 -12.32 -13.58 6.99
N VAL A 79 -12.25 -13.84 5.70
CA VAL A 79 -11.32 -13.13 4.83
C VAL A 79 -11.73 -11.65 4.77
N LEU A 80 -13.02 -11.37 4.71
CA LEU A 80 -13.46 -9.99 4.68
C LEU A 80 -13.13 -9.25 5.97
N PHE A 81 -13.23 -9.94 7.10
CA PHE A 81 -12.84 -9.31 8.35
C PHE A 81 -11.34 -9.07 8.39
N GLN A 82 -10.56 -10.01 7.87
CA GLN A 82 -9.11 -9.80 7.82
C GLN A 82 -8.77 -8.65 6.90
N TYR A 83 -9.45 -8.54 5.77
CA TYR A 83 -9.25 -7.43 4.86
C TYR A 83 -9.52 -6.12 5.60
N SER A 84 -10.61 -6.07 6.32
CA SER A 84 -10.99 -4.86 7.00
C SER A 84 -9.95 -4.42 8.02
N ARG A 85 -9.44 -5.37 8.79
CA ARG A 85 -8.41 -5.06 9.79
C ARG A 85 -7.11 -4.64 9.13
N ALA A 86 -6.73 -5.34 8.05
CA ALA A 86 -5.50 -5.02 7.35
C ALA A 86 -5.59 -3.65 6.69
N ALA A 87 -6.71 -3.35 6.07
CA ALA A 87 -6.90 -2.06 5.42
C ALA A 87 -6.86 -0.93 6.44
N LYS A 88 -7.37 -1.18 7.64
CA LYS A 88 -7.34 -0.18 8.67
C LYS A 88 -5.92 0.11 9.13
N GLU A 89 -5.11 -0.94 9.29
CA GLU A 89 -3.71 -0.74 9.69
C GLU A 89 -2.94 0.01 8.62
N LEU A 90 -3.19 -0.30 7.37
CA LEU A 90 -2.56 0.38 6.27
C LEU A 90 -2.98 1.85 6.26
N TRP A 91 -4.26 2.11 6.46
CA TRP A 91 -4.77 3.46 6.48
C TRP A 91 -4.09 4.28 7.59
N LYS A 92 -3.90 3.67 8.76
CA LYS A 92 -3.26 4.34 9.86
C LYS A 92 -1.82 4.72 9.50
N PHE A 93 -1.11 3.81 8.88
CA PHE A 93 0.26 4.10 8.48
C PHE A 93 0.30 5.28 7.53
N CYS A 94 -0.62 5.31 6.59
CA CYS A 94 -0.59 6.32 5.54
C CYS A 94 -1.13 7.67 6.00
N ASN A 95 -1.89 7.70 7.08
CA ASN A 95 -2.55 8.92 7.49
C ASN A 95 -2.19 9.46 8.86
N TYR A 96 -1.65 8.62 9.74
CA TYR A 96 -1.31 9.10 11.07
C TYR A 96 0.09 9.67 11.16
N LEU A 97 1.01 9.21 10.34
CA LEU A 97 2.35 9.72 10.37
C LEU A 97 2.42 11.00 9.55
N GLN A 98 3.39 11.81 9.85
CA GLN A 98 3.63 12.95 9.02
C GLN A 98 3.98 12.45 7.64
N VAL A 99 3.51 13.11 6.62
CA VAL A 99 3.63 12.59 5.26
C VAL A 99 5.09 12.44 4.84
N GLU A 100 5.94 13.32 5.29
CA GLU A 100 7.36 13.21 4.92
C GLU A 100 7.99 11.99 5.55
N ILE A 101 7.58 11.66 6.77
CA ILE A 101 8.13 10.50 7.45
C ILE A 101 7.63 9.23 6.77
N ALA A 102 6.34 9.18 6.47
CA ALA A 102 5.79 8.01 5.81
C ALA A 102 6.46 7.81 4.45
N ALA A 103 6.65 8.89 3.70
CA ALA A 103 7.29 8.79 2.39
C ALA A 103 8.72 8.30 2.51
N ALA A 104 9.44 8.75 3.52
CA ALA A 104 10.81 8.30 3.71
C ALA A 104 10.85 6.81 4.04
N MET A 105 9.95 6.35 4.88
CA MET A 105 9.91 4.93 5.20
C MET A 105 9.59 4.10 3.96
N ILE A 106 8.69 4.58 3.12
CA ILE A 106 8.33 3.86 1.92
C ILE A 106 9.52 3.79 0.97
N ARG A 107 10.30 4.86 0.87
CA ARG A 107 11.43 4.88 -0.02
C ARG A 107 12.56 4.00 0.46
N GLU A 108 12.77 3.95 1.75
CA GLU A 108 13.88 3.20 2.26
C GLU A 108 13.57 1.75 2.46
N GLU A 109 12.54 1.45 3.13
CA GLU A 109 12.19 0.07 3.39
C GLU A 109 10.70 0.02 3.50
N PRO A 110 9.98 -0.13 2.41
CA PRO A 110 8.53 -0.07 2.47
C PRO A 110 7.97 -1.18 3.34
N PRO A 111 7.09 -0.85 4.25
CA PRO A 111 6.45 -1.88 5.05
C PRO A 111 5.61 -2.78 4.16
N ASN A 112 5.52 -4.03 4.54
CA ASN A 112 4.70 -4.95 3.80
C ASN A 112 4.01 -5.86 4.78
N ASN A 113 3.46 -6.94 4.31
CA ASN A 113 2.77 -7.89 5.18
C ASN A 113 1.52 -7.30 5.81
N TRP A 114 0.86 -6.41 5.09
CA TRP A 114 -0.34 -5.81 5.63
C TRP A 114 -1.44 -6.85 5.82
N TRP A 115 -1.51 -7.84 4.93
CA TRP A 115 -2.52 -8.89 5.07
C TRP A 115 -2.35 -9.62 6.40
N GLU A 116 -1.11 -9.99 6.72
CA GLU A 116 -0.83 -10.70 7.96
C GLU A 116 -1.09 -9.83 9.17
N ARG A 117 -0.91 -8.55 9.05
CA ARG A 117 -1.18 -7.65 10.16
C ARG A 117 -2.66 -7.57 10.47
N GLY A 118 -3.50 -8.00 9.56
CA GLY A 118 -4.92 -8.04 9.77
C GLY A 118 -5.42 -9.33 10.38
N GLU A 119 -4.54 -10.27 10.65
CA GLU A 119 -4.98 -11.53 11.21
C GLU A 119 -5.54 -11.34 12.60
N PRO A 120 -6.47 -12.17 13.00
CA PRO A 120 -7.03 -12.04 14.32
C PRO A 120 -5.98 -12.28 15.37
N ARG A 121 -6.00 -11.47 16.42
CA ARG A 121 -5.05 -11.67 17.45
C ARG A 121 -5.54 -12.69 18.38
N GLU A 122 -4.66 -13.56 18.80
CA GLU A 122 -5.07 -14.51 19.73
C GLU A 122 -4.91 -14.02 21.05
N ARG A 123 -5.68 -14.32 22.01
CA ARG A 123 -5.56 -13.80 23.32
C ARG A 123 -5.04 -14.70 24.24
#